data_30767843123841abab941e9c9320fba1
#
_entry.id   30767843123841abab941e9c9320fba1
#
_cell.length_a   1.000
_cell.length_b   1.000
_cell.length_c   1.000
_cell.angle_alpha   90.00
_cell.angle_beta   90.00
_cell.angle_gamma   90.00
#
_symmetry.space_group_name_H-M   'P 1'
#
loop_
_entity.id
_entity.type
_entity.pdbx_description
1 polymer ?
#
loop_
_entity_poly.entity_id
_entity_poly.type
_entity_poly.pdbx_seq_one_letter_code
_entity_poly.pdbx_strand_id
1 'polypeptide(L)'
;MRSTTTRTTAVAALLAAATLLLTSCTGHVDAGSAGADAARDELARIDGVATVRADGSNDLPFAGTTTATVVTEDDLSDDRLQRVTDAVGRWIADHRGSVTYSADVEADGFVFTVQPTKPANARVLDVVDGLRGDERWLGAVLSVRGEVRSLDLQVADPADLVTGWTAVQAAADGSGWDDVTATASAWDDPARDTTGRRDPDWSITDSAGDPATEVAALGQVATAHRLTAATVRRGLVHVHTADLGDVPDVTAVLERAAPDAAAIVDGGVVTKRDPGDDVDERPDAGTYAEADRLARVAVRPGVSAVALTRTGVTVTAADVDTALAAAEALAAASPVAPVRTLSVGSSAAAAAGDHQGLLVQGSADRLGASAAVARRLTAFLPARASFFGADPSDGPSPSTPTSPTTTTNASISATLQRIDDVPAFVQAVRPVLPDGTTVQVGIAGQLPLQTAQLTLRDGRLTIDRPRAVATDDDARVRLAEAVREAWNG
;
A
#
# COMPACT_ATOMS: atom_id res chain seq x y z
N MET A 1 -15.96 -52.10 67.20
CA MET A 1 -16.33 -51.75 65.83
C MET A 1 -16.88 -50.32 65.77
N ARG A 2 -16.03 -49.33 65.71
CA ARG A 2 -16.43 -47.93 65.42
C ARG A 2 -15.16 -47.21 64.94
N SER A 3 -14.95 -47.02 63.65
CA SER A 3 -14.01 -46.02 63.09
C SER A 3 -13.67 -46.18 61.63
N THR A 4 -14.64 -46.42 60.74
CA THR A 4 -14.37 -46.49 59.28
C THR A 4 -15.24 -45.54 58.43
N THR A 5 -16.29 -44.94 59.00
CA THR A 5 -17.25 -44.12 58.25
C THR A 5 -16.83 -42.65 58.12
N THR A 6 -15.94 -42.13 58.97
CA THR A 6 -15.55 -40.70 58.96
C THR A 6 -14.43 -40.34 57.94
N ARG A 7 -13.68 -41.32 57.49
CA ARG A 7 -12.57 -41.06 56.49
C ARG A 7 -13.08 -40.97 55.05
N THR A 8 -14.15 -41.64 54.70
CA THR A 8 -14.71 -41.65 53.33
C THR A 8 -15.40 -40.33 52.98
N THR A 9 -16.08 -39.69 53.93
CA THR A 9 -16.74 -38.40 53.73
C THR A 9 -15.78 -37.22 53.55
N ALA A 10 -14.62 -37.25 54.22
CA ALA A 10 -13.61 -36.19 54.07
C ALA A 10 -12.90 -36.22 52.70
N VAL A 11 -12.68 -37.42 52.11
CA VAL A 11 -12.03 -37.56 50.80
C VAL A 11 -13.02 -37.15 49.68
N ALA A 12 -14.33 -37.46 49.83
CA ALA A 12 -15.33 -37.04 48.85
C ALA A 12 -15.52 -35.49 48.84
N ALA A 13 -15.47 -34.85 50.02
CA ALA A 13 -15.53 -33.38 50.12
C ALA A 13 -14.32 -32.68 49.53
N LEU A 14 -13.13 -33.26 49.70
CA LEU A 14 -11.89 -32.73 49.14
C LEU A 14 -11.85 -32.90 47.60
N LEU A 15 -12.33 -34.02 47.07
CA LEU A 15 -12.46 -34.22 45.61
C LEU A 15 -13.51 -33.31 45.00
N ALA A 16 -14.63 -33.05 45.63
CA ALA A 16 -15.64 -32.11 45.18
C ALA A 16 -15.15 -30.65 45.21
N ALA A 17 -14.36 -30.27 46.22
CA ALA A 17 -13.74 -28.94 46.28
C ALA A 17 -12.62 -28.76 45.23
N ALA A 18 -11.85 -29.81 44.94
CA ALA A 18 -10.81 -29.77 43.91
C ALA A 18 -11.41 -29.69 42.49
N THR A 19 -12.56 -30.39 42.23
CA THR A 19 -13.26 -30.27 40.95
C THR A 19 -13.92 -28.91 40.76
N LEU A 20 -14.43 -28.25 41.79
CA LEU A 20 -14.98 -26.92 41.75
C LEU A 20 -13.87 -25.86 41.53
N LEU A 21 -12.68 -26.05 42.04
CA LEU A 21 -11.53 -25.17 41.81
C LEU A 21 -10.95 -25.35 40.38
N LEU A 22 -11.02 -26.55 39.80
CA LEU A 22 -10.54 -26.79 38.42
C LEU A 22 -11.53 -26.29 37.37
N THR A 23 -12.83 -26.25 37.65
CA THR A 23 -13.82 -25.69 36.72
C THR A 23 -13.87 -24.15 36.74
N SER A 24 -13.40 -23.51 37.83
CA SER A 24 -13.30 -22.04 37.88
C SER A 24 -12.09 -21.47 37.10
N CYS A 25 -11.07 -22.31 36.83
CA CYS A 25 -9.88 -21.87 36.05
C CYS A 25 -10.03 -21.98 34.53
N THR A 26 -11.07 -22.70 34.02
CA THR A 26 -11.26 -22.82 32.56
C THR A 26 -11.99 -21.62 31.93
N GLY A 27 -12.56 -20.73 32.74
CA GLY A 27 -13.36 -19.59 32.28
C GLY A 27 -12.54 -18.35 31.87
N HIS A 28 -11.22 -18.35 32.06
CA HIS A 28 -10.40 -17.13 31.86
C HIS A 28 -9.34 -17.20 30.75
N VAL A 29 -9.22 -18.33 30.05
CA VAL A 29 -8.24 -18.48 28.99
C VAL A 29 -8.64 -17.65 27.74
N ASP A 30 -9.92 -17.33 27.59
CA ASP A 30 -10.50 -16.57 26.48
C ASP A 30 -11.14 -15.25 26.95
N ALA A 31 -10.47 -14.52 27.83
CA ALA A 31 -11.03 -13.33 28.48
C ALA A 31 -11.49 -12.25 27.47
N GLY A 32 -10.72 -12.00 26.40
CA GLY A 32 -11.08 -11.06 25.37
C GLY A 32 -12.29 -11.51 24.53
N SER A 33 -12.36 -12.78 24.14
CA SER A 33 -13.50 -13.33 23.41
C SER A 33 -14.78 -13.32 24.25
N ALA A 34 -14.70 -13.70 25.53
CA ALA A 34 -15.82 -13.61 26.46
C ALA A 34 -16.28 -12.15 26.68
N GLY A 35 -15.32 -11.21 26.71
CA GLY A 35 -15.60 -9.78 26.76
C GLY A 35 -16.34 -9.29 25.52
N ALA A 36 -15.96 -9.77 24.32
CA ALA A 36 -16.62 -9.42 23.07
C ALA A 36 -18.07 -9.97 23.01
N ASP A 37 -18.30 -11.17 23.52
CA ASP A 37 -19.66 -11.75 23.63
C ASP A 37 -20.52 -10.92 24.59
N ALA A 38 -20.01 -10.58 25.78
CA ALA A 38 -20.70 -9.71 26.73
C ALA A 38 -21.02 -8.34 26.13
N ALA A 39 -20.06 -7.71 25.42
CA ALA A 39 -20.28 -6.43 24.76
C ALA A 39 -21.42 -6.52 23.73
N ARG A 40 -21.44 -7.55 22.88
CA ARG A 40 -22.52 -7.75 21.90
C ARG A 40 -23.90 -7.90 22.58
N ASP A 41 -23.97 -8.73 23.63
CA ASP A 41 -25.23 -9.05 24.28
C ASP A 41 -25.79 -7.88 25.10
N GLU A 42 -24.93 -7.14 25.79
CA GLU A 42 -25.36 -6.09 26.73
C GLU A 42 -25.55 -4.74 26.05
N LEU A 43 -24.63 -4.35 25.13
CA LEU A 43 -24.76 -3.08 24.42
C LEU A 43 -25.93 -3.09 23.43
N ALA A 44 -26.26 -4.23 22.83
CA ALA A 44 -27.43 -4.34 21.95
C ALA A 44 -28.76 -4.11 22.65
N ARG A 45 -28.82 -4.10 24.00
CA ARG A 45 -30.05 -3.80 24.75
C ARG A 45 -30.26 -2.31 25.05
N ILE A 46 -29.30 -1.49 24.70
CA ILE A 46 -29.40 -0.03 24.89
C ILE A 46 -30.42 0.51 23.89
N ASP A 47 -31.41 1.27 24.36
CA ASP A 47 -32.41 1.94 23.49
C ASP A 47 -31.73 2.90 22.53
N GLY A 48 -32.01 2.76 21.23
CA GLY A 48 -31.37 3.52 20.15
C GLY A 48 -30.18 2.83 19.50
N VAL A 49 -29.82 1.60 19.94
CA VAL A 49 -28.78 0.78 19.28
C VAL A 49 -29.43 -0.15 18.27
N ALA A 50 -29.01 -0.07 17.01
CA ALA A 50 -29.46 -0.96 15.94
C ALA A 50 -28.66 -2.26 15.91
N THR A 51 -27.32 -2.21 16.04
CA THR A 51 -26.46 -3.41 16.04
C THR A 51 -25.15 -3.14 16.78
N VAL A 52 -24.50 -4.24 17.24
CA VAL A 52 -23.19 -4.19 17.88
C VAL A 52 -22.28 -5.22 17.24
N ARG A 53 -21.11 -4.75 16.80
CA ARG A 53 -19.98 -5.59 16.38
C ARG A 53 -18.92 -5.53 17.49
N ALA A 54 -18.38 -6.65 17.90
CA ALA A 54 -17.32 -6.66 18.92
C ALA A 54 -16.32 -7.78 18.63
N ASP A 55 -15.06 -7.45 18.78
CA ASP A 55 -13.94 -8.34 18.60
C ASP A 55 -13.09 -8.37 19.88
N GLY A 56 -12.58 -9.55 20.21
CA GLY A 56 -11.76 -9.77 21.40
C GLY A 56 -10.42 -10.39 21.06
N SER A 57 -9.35 -9.87 21.65
CA SER A 57 -7.99 -10.40 21.57
C SER A 57 -7.58 -10.91 22.95
N ASN A 58 -6.92 -12.08 22.98
CA ASN A 58 -6.40 -12.70 24.19
C ASN A 58 -4.87 -12.57 24.18
N ASP A 59 -4.35 -11.46 24.68
CA ASP A 59 -2.91 -11.14 24.60
C ASP A 59 -2.09 -11.90 25.63
N LEU A 60 -2.69 -12.25 26.78
CA LEU A 60 -2.09 -13.03 27.86
C LEU A 60 -3.11 -14.00 28.46
N PRO A 61 -2.70 -15.13 29.08
CA PRO A 61 -3.59 -15.93 29.91
C PRO A 61 -4.22 -15.00 30.96
N PHE A 62 -5.54 -14.89 31.00
CA PHE A 62 -6.31 -14.07 31.96
C PHE A 62 -6.39 -12.57 31.67
N ALA A 63 -5.81 -12.06 30.58
CA ALA A 63 -5.96 -10.67 30.14
C ALA A 63 -6.31 -10.61 28.66
N GLY A 64 -7.14 -9.65 28.27
CA GLY A 64 -7.57 -9.47 26.89
C GLY A 64 -7.96 -8.02 26.59
N THR A 65 -8.14 -7.75 25.33
CA THR A 65 -8.69 -6.48 24.83
C THR A 65 -9.97 -6.77 24.07
N THR A 66 -11.00 -5.96 24.30
CA THR A 66 -12.27 -6.00 23.57
C THR A 66 -12.51 -4.64 22.94
N THR A 67 -12.75 -4.64 21.64
CA THR A 67 -13.16 -3.45 20.90
C THR A 67 -14.58 -3.68 20.37
N ALA A 68 -15.49 -2.74 20.62
CA ALA A 68 -16.86 -2.80 20.14
C ALA A 68 -17.15 -1.60 19.21
N THR A 69 -17.95 -1.83 18.16
CA THR A 69 -18.58 -0.78 17.37
C THR A 69 -20.08 -0.88 17.58
N VAL A 70 -20.66 0.19 18.13
CA VAL A 70 -22.10 0.31 18.41
C VAL A 70 -22.71 1.17 17.31
N VAL A 71 -23.47 0.54 16.42
CA VAL A 71 -24.20 1.25 15.35
C VAL A 71 -25.54 1.66 15.89
N THR A 72 -25.88 2.94 15.78
CA THR A 72 -27.17 3.49 16.23
C THR A 72 -28.29 3.23 15.22
N GLU A 73 -29.54 3.41 15.66
CA GLU A 73 -30.64 3.60 14.72
C GLU A 73 -30.41 4.89 13.90
N ASP A 74 -30.93 4.93 12.69
CA ASP A 74 -30.84 6.10 11.82
C ASP A 74 -31.58 7.31 12.40
N ASP A 75 -31.14 8.52 12.11
CA ASP A 75 -31.78 9.77 12.47
C ASP A 75 -32.04 9.96 14.00
N LEU A 76 -31.11 9.47 14.83
CA LEU A 76 -31.22 9.74 16.28
C LEU A 76 -31.08 11.24 16.56
N SER A 77 -32.02 11.76 17.41
CA SER A 77 -31.84 13.11 17.96
C SER A 77 -30.59 13.19 18.85
N ASP A 78 -29.98 14.37 18.95
CA ASP A 78 -28.77 14.61 19.75
C ASP A 78 -28.94 14.13 21.21
N ASP A 79 -30.11 14.37 21.82
CA ASP A 79 -30.42 13.87 23.16
C ASP A 79 -30.43 12.33 23.27
N ARG A 80 -30.91 11.64 22.22
CA ARG A 80 -30.87 10.16 22.19
C ARG A 80 -29.47 9.66 21.96
N LEU A 81 -28.72 10.26 21.03
CA LEU A 81 -27.33 9.91 20.77
C LEU A 81 -26.48 10.09 22.02
N GLN A 82 -26.65 11.21 22.76
CA GLN A 82 -25.97 11.41 24.02
C GLN A 82 -26.31 10.32 25.05
N ARG A 83 -27.59 9.92 25.15
CA ARG A 83 -27.98 8.83 26.09
C ARG A 83 -27.34 7.48 25.72
N VAL A 84 -27.31 7.14 24.43
CA VAL A 84 -26.61 5.93 23.94
C VAL A 84 -25.13 5.99 24.31
N THR A 85 -24.45 7.09 23.94
CA THR A 85 -23.03 7.29 24.20
C THR A 85 -22.68 7.21 25.69
N ASP A 86 -23.51 7.84 26.54
CA ASP A 86 -23.33 7.79 27.99
C ASP A 86 -23.61 6.39 28.58
N ALA A 87 -24.52 5.63 27.99
CA ALA A 87 -24.81 4.26 28.41
C ALA A 87 -23.64 3.34 28.06
N VAL A 88 -23.10 3.44 26.85
CA VAL A 88 -21.89 2.71 26.42
C VAL A 88 -20.69 3.07 27.29
N GLY A 89 -20.48 4.37 27.58
CA GLY A 89 -19.39 4.85 28.45
C GLY A 89 -19.48 4.29 29.89
N ARG A 90 -20.70 4.22 30.45
CA ARG A 90 -20.92 3.58 31.75
C ARG A 90 -20.62 2.09 31.69
N TRP A 91 -21.05 1.40 30.65
CA TRP A 91 -20.77 -0.01 30.47
C TRP A 91 -19.25 -0.27 30.45
N ILE A 92 -18.47 0.53 29.71
CA ILE A 92 -16.99 0.46 29.71
C ILE A 92 -16.45 0.67 31.13
N ALA A 93 -16.96 1.68 31.86
CA ALA A 93 -16.50 1.98 33.21
C ALA A 93 -16.78 0.85 34.22
N ASP A 94 -17.95 0.21 34.11
CA ASP A 94 -18.42 -0.86 35.00
C ASP A 94 -17.70 -2.19 34.72
N HIS A 95 -17.18 -2.40 33.53
CA HIS A 95 -16.50 -3.64 33.13
C HIS A 95 -14.96 -3.56 33.23
N ARG A 96 -14.41 -2.57 33.90
CA ARG A 96 -12.96 -2.46 34.12
C ARG A 96 -12.42 -3.65 34.94
N GLY A 97 -11.38 -4.31 34.42
CA GLY A 97 -10.78 -5.46 35.09
C GLY A 97 -9.60 -6.03 34.33
N SER A 98 -9.59 -7.35 34.17
CA SER A 98 -8.57 -8.08 33.40
C SER A 98 -8.73 -7.91 31.88
N VAL A 99 -9.88 -7.40 31.43
CA VAL A 99 -10.14 -7.06 30.02
C VAL A 99 -10.14 -5.53 29.90
N THR A 100 -9.42 -5.03 28.88
CA THR A 100 -9.48 -3.62 28.48
C THR A 100 -10.59 -3.46 27.44
N TYR A 101 -11.56 -2.63 27.74
CA TYR A 101 -12.68 -2.35 26.84
C TYR A 101 -12.52 -0.98 26.17
N SER A 102 -12.75 -0.96 24.87
CA SER A 102 -12.94 0.26 24.08
C SER A 102 -14.18 0.11 23.22
N ALA A 103 -14.90 1.19 22.97
CA ALA A 103 -16.02 1.19 22.06
C ALA A 103 -16.04 2.47 21.23
N ASP A 104 -16.44 2.33 19.98
CA ASP A 104 -16.79 3.42 19.08
C ASP A 104 -18.31 3.40 18.85
N VAL A 105 -18.92 4.57 18.70
CA VAL A 105 -20.32 4.72 18.25
C VAL A 105 -20.30 5.19 16.81
N GLU A 106 -21.12 4.54 15.98
CA GLU A 106 -21.35 4.88 14.58
C GLU A 106 -22.79 5.43 14.46
N ALA A 107 -22.93 6.69 14.06
CA ALA A 107 -24.18 7.41 13.92
C ALA A 107 -24.17 8.28 12.66
N ASP A 108 -25.06 8.03 11.70
CA ASP A 108 -25.23 8.83 10.47
C ASP A 108 -23.92 9.10 9.71
N GLY A 109 -23.03 8.09 9.59
CA GLY A 109 -21.72 8.21 8.95
C GLY A 109 -20.60 8.75 9.86
N PHE A 110 -20.92 9.17 11.09
CA PHE A 110 -19.93 9.62 12.06
C PHE A 110 -19.54 8.48 13.01
N VAL A 111 -18.25 8.23 13.14
CA VAL A 111 -17.70 7.23 14.07
C VAL A 111 -16.86 7.94 15.11
N PHE A 112 -17.15 7.71 16.38
CA PHE A 112 -16.39 8.36 17.45
C PHE A 112 -16.15 7.46 18.65
N THR A 113 -14.95 7.59 19.25
CA THR A 113 -14.54 6.81 20.42
C THR A 113 -15.30 7.26 21.66
N VAL A 114 -15.98 6.32 22.31
CA VAL A 114 -16.71 6.56 23.55
C VAL A 114 -15.76 6.63 24.74
N GLN A 115 -15.97 7.62 25.60
CA GLN A 115 -15.21 7.81 26.81
C GLN A 115 -15.96 7.24 28.03
N PRO A 116 -15.24 6.77 29.07
CA PRO A 116 -15.89 6.19 30.27
C PRO A 116 -16.68 7.19 31.10
N THR A 117 -16.59 8.49 30.82
CA THR A 117 -17.23 9.54 31.64
C THR A 117 -18.10 10.47 30.81
N LYS A 118 -19.24 10.91 31.37
CA LYS A 118 -20.18 11.82 30.71
C LYS A 118 -19.54 13.13 30.26
N PRO A 119 -18.72 13.84 31.05
CA PRO A 119 -18.12 15.09 30.59
C PRO A 119 -17.17 14.92 29.41
N ALA A 120 -16.48 13.75 29.32
CA ALA A 120 -15.64 13.46 28.17
C ALA A 120 -16.46 13.09 26.93
N ASN A 121 -17.58 12.36 27.10
CA ASN A 121 -18.51 12.08 26.02
C ASN A 121 -19.20 13.37 25.51
N ALA A 122 -19.61 14.26 26.39
CA ALA A 122 -20.20 15.54 25.97
C ALA A 122 -19.24 16.33 25.07
N ARG A 123 -17.94 16.36 25.42
CA ARG A 123 -16.93 17.02 24.57
C ARG A 123 -16.73 16.35 23.21
N VAL A 124 -16.79 15.01 23.17
CA VAL A 124 -16.76 14.26 21.90
C VAL A 124 -17.97 14.63 21.04
N LEU A 125 -19.16 14.65 21.63
CA LEU A 125 -20.39 14.97 20.93
C LEU A 125 -20.46 16.43 20.48
N ASP A 126 -19.93 17.39 21.25
CA ASP A 126 -19.83 18.81 20.85
C ASP A 126 -19.04 18.94 19.51
N VAL A 127 -17.98 18.15 19.33
CA VAL A 127 -17.20 18.11 18.07
C VAL A 127 -17.99 17.47 16.94
N VAL A 128 -18.66 16.34 17.20
CA VAL A 128 -19.47 15.62 16.21
C VAL A 128 -20.66 16.47 15.76
N ASP A 129 -21.38 17.09 16.71
CA ASP A 129 -22.55 17.95 16.42
C ASP A 129 -22.18 19.19 15.61
N GLY A 130 -20.96 19.71 15.80
CA GLY A 130 -20.43 20.82 14.99
C GLY A 130 -20.19 20.46 13.51
N LEU A 131 -20.12 19.17 13.19
CA LEU A 131 -19.90 18.68 11.82
C LEU A 131 -21.15 18.01 11.23
N ARG A 132 -22.01 17.39 12.05
CA ARG A 132 -23.24 16.73 11.60
C ARG A 132 -24.21 17.73 10.97
N GLY A 133 -25.02 17.24 10.03
CA GLY A 133 -26.07 18.03 9.39
C GLY A 133 -25.65 18.87 8.20
N ASP A 134 -24.37 18.85 7.82
CA ASP A 134 -23.91 19.47 6.58
C ASP A 134 -23.78 18.38 5.49
N GLU A 135 -24.61 18.47 4.46
CA GLU A 135 -24.69 17.47 3.37
C GLU A 135 -23.41 17.36 2.53
N ARG A 136 -22.46 18.28 2.71
CA ARG A 136 -21.14 18.21 2.07
C ARG A 136 -20.25 17.13 2.67
N TRP A 137 -20.57 16.63 3.86
CA TRP A 137 -19.79 15.62 4.55
C TRP A 137 -20.45 14.25 4.43
N LEU A 138 -19.67 13.24 4.04
CA LEU A 138 -20.10 11.85 4.07
C LEU A 138 -20.03 11.26 5.48
N GLY A 139 -19.19 11.81 6.33
CA GLY A 139 -18.99 11.38 7.70
C GLY A 139 -17.66 11.84 8.27
N ALA A 140 -17.39 11.46 9.51
CA ALA A 140 -16.11 11.71 10.14
C ALA A 140 -15.74 10.58 11.11
N VAL A 141 -14.44 10.42 11.36
CA VAL A 141 -13.90 9.53 12.39
C VAL A 141 -13.19 10.37 13.45
N LEU A 142 -13.73 10.39 14.66
CA LEU A 142 -13.10 11.03 15.81
C LEU A 142 -12.54 9.96 16.75
N SER A 143 -11.23 9.80 16.73
CA SER A 143 -10.53 8.85 17.59
C SER A 143 -9.90 9.57 18.78
N VAL A 144 -10.24 9.12 20.00
CA VAL A 144 -9.67 9.63 21.24
C VAL A 144 -9.18 8.46 22.07
N ARG A 145 -7.90 8.08 21.90
CA ARG A 145 -7.29 6.90 22.54
C ARG A 145 -5.99 7.29 23.26
N GLY A 146 -6.10 7.47 24.56
CA GLY A 146 -4.98 7.91 25.37
C GLY A 146 -4.54 9.34 25.00
N GLU A 147 -3.28 9.48 24.56
CA GLU A 147 -2.71 10.76 24.10
C GLU A 147 -2.93 10.98 22.59
N VAL A 148 -3.32 9.94 21.84
CA VAL A 148 -3.59 10.05 20.39
C VAL A 148 -5.00 10.55 20.17
N ARG A 149 -5.12 11.64 19.45
CA ARG A 149 -6.39 12.23 19.03
C ARG A 149 -6.33 12.54 17.55
N SER A 150 -7.29 12.05 16.80
CA SER A 150 -7.44 12.38 15.39
C SER A 150 -8.90 12.69 15.07
N LEU A 151 -9.09 13.62 14.16
CA LEU A 151 -10.38 13.96 13.59
C LEU A 151 -10.24 13.95 12.07
N ASP A 152 -10.82 12.93 11.44
CA ASP A 152 -10.75 12.69 10.01
C ASP A 152 -12.14 12.95 9.40
N LEU A 153 -12.29 14.00 8.61
CA LEU A 153 -13.53 14.37 7.93
C LEU A 153 -13.49 13.90 6.48
N GLN A 154 -14.52 13.17 6.06
CA GLN A 154 -14.69 12.77 4.68
C GLN A 154 -15.69 13.69 3.98
N VAL A 155 -15.25 14.39 2.94
CA VAL A 155 -16.11 15.26 2.13
C VAL A 155 -16.69 14.48 0.94
N ALA A 156 -17.90 14.88 0.52
CA ALA A 156 -18.62 14.21 -0.57
C ALA A 156 -18.05 14.55 -1.96
N ASP A 157 -17.58 15.79 -2.14
CA ASP A 157 -17.02 16.28 -3.40
C ASP A 157 -15.60 16.81 -3.13
N PRO A 158 -14.58 16.42 -3.90
CA PRO A 158 -13.24 16.98 -3.81
C PRO A 158 -13.18 18.51 -3.89
N ALA A 159 -14.15 19.16 -4.56
CA ALA A 159 -14.25 20.61 -4.61
C ALA A 159 -14.51 21.25 -3.22
N ASP A 160 -15.10 20.49 -2.29
CA ASP A 160 -15.35 20.92 -0.92
C ASP A 160 -14.18 20.64 0.03
N LEU A 161 -13.07 20.05 -0.44
CA LEU A 161 -11.95 19.63 0.40
C LEU A 161 -11.39 20.76 1.28
N VAL A 162 -11.15 21.95 0.71
CA VAL A 162 -10.62 23.11 1.46
C VAL A 162 -11.65 23.62 2.48
N THR A 163 -12.93 23.57 2.14
CA THR A 163 -14.02 23.93 3.08
C THR A 163 -14.11 22.90 4.21
N GLY A 164 -14.03 21.60 3.88
CA GLY A 164 -13.98 20.52 4.86
C GLY A 164 -12.77 20.64 5.78
N TRP A 165 -11.60 20.97 5.22
CA TRP A 165 -10.42 21.28 6.01
C TRP A 165 -10.65 22.39 7.03
N THR A 166 -11.26 23.49 6.60
CA THR A 166 -11.57 24.61 7.50
C THR A 166 -12.54 24.19 8.60
N ALA A 167 -13.54 23.37 8.28
CA ALA A 167 -14.51 22.86 9.24
C ALA A 167 -13.86 21.92 10.26
N VAL A 168 -13.05 20.96 9.82
CA VAL A 168 -12.39 20.01 10.72
C VAL A 168 -11.37 20.70 11.62
N GLN A 169 -10.64 21.69 11.12
CA GLN A 169 -9.73 22.51 11.93
C GLN A 169 -10.49 23.28 13.01
N ALA A 170 -11.57 23.97 12.64
CA ALA A 170 -12.39 24.69 13.60
C ALA A 170 -12.98 23.77 14.68
N ALA A 171 -13.39 22.55 14.31
CA ALA A 171 -13.88 21.56 15.24
C ALA A 171 -12.77 21.02 16.16
N ALA A 172 -11.59 20.80 15.64
CA ALA A 172 -10.41 20.40 16.42
C ALA A 172 -10.01 21.48 17.43
N ASP A 173 -9.89 22.73 16.99
CA ASP A 173 -9.57 23.89 17.86
C ASP A 173 -10.64 24.11 18.93
N GLY A 174 -11.92 23.95 18.56
CA GLY A 174 -13.07 24.08 19.47
C GLY A 174 -13.20 22.94 20.48
N SER A 175 -12.54 21.82 20.26
CA SER A 175 -12.63 20.61 21.11
C SER A 175 -12.08 20.80 22.53
N GLY A 176 -11.18 21.76 22.71
CA GLY A 176 -10.43 21.98 23.95
C GLY A 176 -9.46 20.85 24.29
N TRP A 177 -9.07 20.06 23.29
CA TRP A 177 -7.95 19.11 23.39
C TRP A 177 -6.69 19.72 22.79
N ASP A 178 -5.55 19.44 23.43
CA ASP A 178 -4.26 19.70 22.85
C ASP A 178 -3.91 18.56 21.86
N ASP A 179 -3.15 18.87 20.81
CA ASP A 179 -2.56 17.90 19.87
C ASP A 179 -3.58 16.98 19.16
N VAL A 180 -4.65 17.55 18.61
CA VAL A 180 -5.57 16.84 17.70
C VAL A 180 -5.01 16.89 16.28
N THR A 181 -4.74 15.72 15.71
CA THR A 181 -4.46 15.66 14.27
C THR A 181 -5.74 15.78 13.48
N ALA A 182 -5.86 16.84 12.69
CA ALA A 182 -7.00 17.08 11.82
C ALA A 182 -6.68 16.62 10.39
N THR A 183 -7.66 15.98 9.74
CA THR A 183 -7.56 15.55 8.34
C THR A 183 -8.90 15.80 7.64
N ALA A 184 -8.86 16.34 6.42
CA ALA A 184 -9.97 16.31 5.50
C ALA A 184 -9.60 15.45 4.29
N SER A 185 -10.53 14.59 3.83
CA SER A 185 -10.28 13.66 2.75
C SER A 185 -11.46 13.53 1.80
N ALA A 186 -11.18 13.14 0.54
CA ALA A 186 -12.17 12.77 -0.45
C ALA A 186 -11.65 11.66 -1.37
N TRP A 187 -12.57 10.95 -2.01
CA TRP A 187 -12.29 9.98 -3.08
C TRP A 187 -12.98 10.41 -4.37
N ASP A 188 -12.35 10.17 -5.51
CA ASP A 188 -12.99 10.38 -6.82
C ASP A 188 -14.22 9.47 -7.01
N ASP A 189 -14.20 8.29 -6.39
CA ASP A 189 -15.31 7.34 -6.40
C ASP A 189 -15.46 6.72 -5.01
N PRO A 190 -16.29 7.29 -4.15
CA PRO A 190 -16.51 6.80 -2.79
C PRO A 190 -17.06 5.37 -2.74
N ALA A 191 -17.69 4.87 -3.82
CA ALA A 191 -18.15 3.48 -3.91
C ALA A 191 -17.01 2.47 -4.11
N ARG A 192 -15.81 2.92 -4.47
CA ARG A 192 -14.63 2.05 -4.67
C ARG A 192 -13.96 1.60 -3.39
N ASP A 193 -14.10 2.32 -2.29
CA ASP A 193 -13.45 1.96 -1.03
C ASP A 193 -14.39 1.31 -0.02
N THR A 194 -14.97 0.18 -0.37
CA THR A 194 -15.69 -0.67 0.59
C THR A 194 -14.75 -1.45 1.52
N THR A 195 -13.42 -1.33 1.36
CA THR A 195 -12.45 -2.16 2.09
C THR A 195 -11.60 -1.39 3.11
N GLY A 196 -11.64 -0.05 3.11
CA GLY A 196 -10.83 0.80 4.00
C GLY A 196 -9.30 0.61 3.86
N ARG A 197 -8.85 0.14 2.69
CA ARG A 197 -7.44 -0.21 2.43
C ARG A 197 -6.72 0.73 1.47
N ARG A 198 -7.44 1.68 0.89
CA ARG A 198 -6.87 2.61 -0.07
C ARG A 198 -6.78 4.00 0.54
N ASP A 199 -5.64 4.63 0.39
CA ASP A 199 -5.48 6.03 0.74
C ASP A 199 -6.42 6.91 -0.10
N PRO A 200 -6.98 7.98 0.46
CA PRO A 200 -7.84 8.90 -0.29
C PRO A 200 -7.07 9.55 -1.44
N ASP A 201 -7.76 9.79 -2.57
CA ASP A 201 -7.17 10.49 -3.70
C ASP A 201 -6.91 11.98 -3.36
N TRP A 202 -7.65 12.52 -2.38
CA TRP A 202 -7.56 13.91 -1.92
C TRP A 202 -7.43 13.94 -0.39
N SER A 203 -6.44 14.67 0.11
CA SER A 203 -6.25 14.82 1.56
C SER A 203 -5.55 16.13 1.93
N ILE A 204 -5.96 16.71 3.06
CA ILE A 204 -5.26 17.80 3.75
C ILE A 204 -5.10 17.36 5.21
N THR A 205 -3.89 17.45 5.78
CA THR A 205 -3.63 17.05 7.16
C THR A 205 -2.63 17.97 7.84
N ASP A 206 -2.79 18.18 9.15
CA ASP A 206 -1.84 18.90 10.00
C ASP A 206 -0.86 17.99 10.76
N SER A 207 -0.80 16.72 10.41
CA SER A 207 0.09 15.74 11.08
C SER A 207 1.56 16.19 11.22
N ALA A 208 2.01 17.13 10.37
CA ALA A 208 3.33 17.78 10.40
C ALA A 208 3.26 19.25 10.89
N GLY A 209 2.11 19.72 11.36
CA GLY A 209 1.78 21.08 11.73
C GLY A 209 0.88 21.78 10.73
N ASP A 210 0.45 23.03 11.04
CA ASP A 210 -0.52 23.80 10.26
C ASP A 210 -0.06 24.02 8.80
N PRO A 211 -0.81 23.52 7.77
CA PRO A 211 -0.53 23.67 6.35
C PRO A 211 -1.22 24.89 5.71
N ALA A 212 -1.54 25.96 6.45
CA ALA A 212 -2.34 27.08 5.94
C ALA A 212 -1.83 27.69 4.62
N THR A 213 -0.51 27.81 4.46
CA THR A 213 0.12 28.33 3.24
C THR A 213 -0.08 27.37 2.07
N GLU A 214 0.12 26.08 2.31
CA GLU A 214 -0.01 25.01 1.33
C GLU A 214 -1.48 24.85 0.88
N VAL A 215 -2.43 24.97 1.81
CA VAL A 215 -3.87 24.95 1.51
C VAL A 215 -4.27 26.16 0.65
N ALA A 216 -3.76 27.34 0.97
CA ALA A 216 -4.00 28.53 0.15
C ALA A 216 -3.43 28.38 -1.27
N ALA A 217 -2.25 27.74 -1.41
CA ALA A 217 -1.65 27.42 -2.71
C ALA A 217 -2.50 26.42 -3.50
N LEU A 218 -2.97 25.34 -2.85
CA LEU A 218 -3.91 24.39 -3.46
C LEU A 218 -5.16 25.09 -3.98
N GLY A 219 -5.77 25.98 -3.21
CA GLY A 219 -6.95 26.75 -3.62
C GLY A 219 -6.71 27.60 -4.88
N GLN A 220 -5.53 28.22 -5.03
CA GLN A 220 -5.17 28.97 -6.23
C GLN A 220 -5.07 28.05 -7.47
N VAL A 221 -4.42 26.88 -7.31
CA VAL A 221 -4.29 25.91 -8.41
C VAL A 221 -5.65 25.34 -8.81
N ALA A 222 -6.46 24.90 -7.85
CA ALA A 222 -7.76 24.29 -8.10
C ALA A 222 -8.76 25.25 -8.80
N THR A 223 -8.57 26.59 -8.66
CA THR A 223 -9.37 27.58 -9.36
C THR A 223 -9.03 27.69 -10.85
N ALA A 224 -7.75 27.44 -11.23
CA ALA A 224 -7.26 27.64 -12.57
C ALA A 224 -7.11 26.36 -13.39
N HIS A 225 -6.92 25.21 -12.72
CA HIS A 225 -6.60 23.94 -13.35
C HIS A 225 -7.51 22.83 -12.81
N ARG A 226 -7.83 21.86 -13.66
CA ARG A 226 -8.56 20.66 -13.26
C ARG A 226 -7.60 19.68 -12.60
N LEU A 227 -7.78 19.48 -11.30
CA LEU A 227 -7.06 18.47 -10.54
C LEU A 227 -7.86 17.16 -10.48
N THR A 228 -7.16 16.04 -10.32
CA THR A 228 -7.74 14.69 -10.11
C THR A 228 -7.30 14.07 -8.81
N ALA A 229 -6.28 14.61 -8.14
CA ALA A 229 -5.88 14.24 -6.79
C ALA A 229 -5.08 15.38 -6.14
N ALA A 230 -5.08 15.41 -4.80
CA ALA A 230 -4.23 16.32 -4.04
C ALA A 230 -3.91 15.75 -2.65
N THR A 231 -2.66 15.85 -2.24
CA THR A 231 -2.22 15.59 -0.86
C THR A 231 -1.48 16.82 -0.35
N VAL A 232 -1.98 17.40 0.74
CA VAL A 232 -1.45 18.62 1.32
C VAL A 232 -1.14 18.41 2.79
N ARG A 233 0.06 18.79 3.19
CA ARG A 233 0.51 18.88 4.58
C ARG A 233 1.55 19.97 4.70
N ARG A 234 1.88 20.39 5.88
CA ARG A 234 2.93 21.37 6.10
C ARG A 234 4.22 20.93 5.39
N GLY A 235 4.76 21.80 4.58
CA GLY A 235 5.98 21.57 3.80
C GLY A 235 5.81 20.72 2.54
N LEU A 236 4.57 20.31 2.18
CA LEU A 236 4.30 19.53 0.97
C LEU A 236 2.97 19.89 0.33
N VAL A 237 2.99 20.14 -0.97
CA VAL A 237 1.81 20.15 -1.85
C VAL A 237 2.06 19.18 -2.98
N HIS A 238 1.36 18.07 -2.99
CA HIS A 238 1.39 17.09 -4.08
C HIS A 238 0.03 17.10 -4.78
N VAL A 239 0.00 17.44 -6.06
CA VAL A 239 -1.23 17.51 -6.85
C VAL A 239 -1.09 16.71 -8.14
N HIS A 240 -2.22 16.20 -8.63
CA HIS A 240 -2.31 15.55 -9.92
C HIS A 240 -3.26 16.34 -10.82
N THR A 241 -2.74 16.83 -11.94
CA THR A 241 -3.52 17.52 -12.97
C THR A 241 -4.15 16.53 -13.93
N ALA A 242 -5.31 16.87 -14.48
CA ALA A 242 -5.95 16.03 -15.50
C ALA A 242 -5.13 15.97 -16.81
N ASP A 243 -4.35 17.00 -17.12
CA ASP A 243 -3.52 17.10 -18.32
C ASP A 243 -2.04 17.27 -17.95
N LEU A 244 -1.19 16.49 -18.57
CA LEU A 244 0.27 16.62 -18.43
C LEU A 244 0.79 18.00 -18.88
N GLY A 245 0.06 18.67 -19.81
CA GLY A 245 0.38 20.01 -20.28
C GLY A 245 0.30 21.09 -19.20
N ASP A 246 -0.53 20.90 -18.18
CA ASP A 246 -0.72 21.85 -17.07
C ASP A 246 0.42 21.79 -16.03
N VAL A 247 1.21 20.72 -16.00
CA VAL A 247 2.24 20.49 -14.99
C VAL A 247 3.21 21.67 -14.83
N PRO A 248 3.77 22.29 -15.90
CA PRO A 248 4.70 23.42 -15.73
C PRO A 248 4.04 24.65 -15.09
N ASP A 249 2.81 24.99 -15.49
CA ASP A 249 2.10 26.17 -15.00
C ASP A 249 1.67 25.97 -13.54
N VAL A 250 1.17 24.79 -13.19
CA VAL A 250 0.81 24.42 -11.81
C VAL A 250 2.05 24.44 -10.91
N THR A 251 3.17 23.89 -11.37
CA THR A 251 4.43 23.94 -10.61
C THR A 251 4.84 25.38 -10.31
N ALA A 252 4.79 26.26 -11.32
CA ALA A 252 5.15 27.67 -11.15
C ALA A 252 4.19 28.43 -10.20
N VAL A 253 2.93 28.05 -10.16
CA VAL A 253 1.97 28.62 -9.18
C VAL A 253 2.30 28.18 -7.76
N LEU A 254 2.52 26.88 -7.55
CA LEU A 254 2.83 26.31 -6.22
C LEU A 254 4.15 26.85 -5.67
N GLU A 255 5.22 26.89 -6.47
CA GLU A 255 6.53 27.44 -6.07
C GLU A 255 6.44 28.91 -5.64
N ARG A 256 5.55 29.69 -6.26
CA ARG A 256 5.31 31.09 -5.89
C ARG A 256 4.44 31.25 -4.66
N ALA A 257 3.39 30.41 -4.53
CA ALA A 257 2.37 30.55 -3.48
C ALA A 257 2.84 29.90 -2.16
N ALA A 258 3.63 28.84 -2.23
CA ALA A 258 4.18 28.11 -1.08
C ALA A 258 5.70 27.83 -1.27
N PRO A 259 6.55 28.88 -1.28
CA PRO A 259 7.98 28.73 -1.62
C PRO A 259 8.78 27.86 -0.66
N ASP A 260 8.28 27.70 0.57
CA ASP A 260 8.91 26.85 1.60
C ASP A 260 8.41 25.40 1.59
N ALA A 261 7.43 25.08 0.73
CA ALA A 261 6.90 23.74 0.58
C ALA A 261 7.52 23.02 -0.64
N ALA A 262 7.65 21.71 -0.54
CA ALA A 262 7.93 20.88 -1.70
C ALA A 262 6.68 20.84 -2.60
N ALA A 263 6.84 21.22 -3.87
CA ALA A 263 5.80 21.09 -4.88
C ALA A 263 6.04 19.84 -5.72
N ILE A 264 5.14 18.86 -5.64
CA ILE A 264 5.12 17.68 -6.52
C ILE A 264 3.89 17.80 -7.41
N VAL A 265 4.08 17.83 -8.71
CA VAL A 265 2.98 17.96 -9.68
C VAL A 265 3.02 16.78 -10.64
N ASP A 266 2.00 15.96 -10.59
CA ASP A 266 1.74 14.88 -11.53
C ASP A 266 0.77 15.34 -12.61
N GLY A 267 0.63 14.59 -13.71
CA GLY A 267 -0.35 14.95 -14.73
C GLY A 267 -0.69 13.83 -15.71
N GLY A 268 -1.94 13.72 -16.09
CA GLY A 268 -2.44 12.69 -17.00
C GLY A 268 -2.15 11.29 -16.49
N VAL A 269 -1.33 10.52 -17.21
CA VAL A 269 -0.92 9.15 -16.84
C VAL A 269 0.40 9.11 -16.06
N VAL A 270 0.99 10.27 -15.72
CA VAL A 270 2.29 10.38 -15.07
C VAL A 270 2.11 10.61 -13.57
N THR A 271 2.74 9.76 -12.76
CA THR A 271 2.76 9.88 -11.29
C THR A 271 4.18 9.87 -10.76
N LYS A 272 4.46 10.69 -9.75
CA LYS A 272 5.74 10.73 -9.05
C LYS A 272 5.62 9.93 -7.75
N ARG A 273 6.53 9.02 -7.54
CA ARG A 273 6.58 8.18 -6.33
C ARG A 273 7.98 8.25 -5.75
N ASP A 274 8.12 8.74 -4.54
CA ASP A 274 9.33 8.49 -3.78
C ASP A 274 9.23 7.12 -3.09
N PRO A 275 10.24 6.25 -3.26
CA PRO A 275 10.31 5.01 -2.50
C PRO A 275 10.82 5.34 -1.09
N GLY A 276 9.93 5.48 -0.17
CA GLY A 276 10.21 5.69 1.25
C GLY A 276 9.67 7.03 1.73
N ASP A 277 8.78 6.92 2.69
CA ASP A 277 8.20 8.02 3.46
C ASP A 277 9.21 8.67 4.44
N ASP A 278 10.49 8.76 4.06
CA ASP A 278 11.41 9.64 4.76
C ASP A 278 11.07 11.09 4.39
N VAL A 279 10.10 11.56 5.15
CA VAL A 279 9.36 12.81 5.03
C VAL A 279 10.25 14.05 5.19
N ASP A 280 11.51 13.86 5.56
CA ASP A 280 12.45 14.94 5.89
C ASP A 280 13.29 15.45 4.71
N GLU A 281 13.38 14.69 3.62
CA GLU A 281 14.02 15.20 2.41
C GLU A 281 12.99 15.83 1.48
N ARG A 282 12.85 17.16 1.54
CA ARG A 282 12.09 17.94 0.56
C ARG A 282 12.68 17.72 -0.83
N PRO A 283 11.91 17.20 -1.81
CA PRO A 283 12.37 17.22 -3.18
C PRO A 283 12.48 18.69 -3.62
N ASP A 284 13.66 19.13 -4.04
CA ASP A 284 13.80 20.43 -4.68
C ASP A 284 13.23 20.38 -6.11
N ALA A 285 12.94 21.55 -6.69
CA ALA A 285 12.30 21.69 -8.01
C ALA A 285 13.03 20.92 -9.14
N GLY A 286 14.33 20.66 -8.97
CA GLY A 286 15.15 19.93 -9.94
C GLY A 286 15.12 18.42 -9.79
N THR A 287 14.56 17.90 -8.70
CA THR A 287 14.67 16.48 -8.34
C THR A 287 14.12 15.53 -9.40
N TYR A 288 13.03 15.89 -10.08
CA TYR A 288 12.40 15.08 -11.13
C TYR A 288 12.65 15.58 -12.55
N ALA A 289 13.44 16.63 -12.77
CA ALA A 289 13.56 17.29 -14.08
C ALA A 289 13.88 16.33 -15.23
N GLU A 290 14.83 15.42 -15.03
CA GLU A 290 15.19 14.41 -16.04
C GLU A 290 14.10 13.34 -16.18
N ALA A 291 13.51 12.86 -15.09
CA ALA A 291 12.42 11.91 -15.12
C ALA A 291 11.19 12.49 -15.83
N ASP A 292 10.84 13.76 -15.57
CA ASP A 292 9.76 14.48 -16.27
C ASP A 292 10.05 14.64 -17.77
N ARG A 293 11.30 14.93 -18.15
CA ARG A 293 11.69 14.97 -19.55
C ARG A 293 11.46 13.62 -20.24
N LEU A 294 11.83 12.53 -19.58
CA LEU A 294 11.68 11.18 -20.09
C LEU A 294 10.20 10.75 -20.10
N ALA A 295 9.41 11.15 -19.10
CA ALA A 295 7.97 10.91 -19.09
C ALA A 295 7.28 11.48 -20.33
N ARG A 296 7.61 12.72 -20.71
CA ARG A 296 7.08 13.34 -21.94
C ARG A 296 7.44 12.59 -23.22
N VAL A 297 8.59 11.92 -23.24
CA VAL A 297 8.97 11.04 -24.36
C VAL A 297 8.21 9.72 -24.33
N ALA A 298 7.96 9.18 -23.15
CA ALA A 298 7.28 7.90 -22.96
C ALA A 298 5.76 7.97 -23.19
N VAL A 299 5.12 9.10 -22.83
CA VAL A 299 3.66 9.29 -22.98
C VAL A 299 3.28 9.31 -24.44
N ARG A 300 2.43 8.35 -24.80
CA ARG A 300 1.88 8.16 -26.16
C ARG A 300 0.56 7.42 -26.09
N PRO A 301 -0.25 7.38 -27.17
CA PRO A 301 -1.44 6.54 -27.22
C PRO A 301 -1.10 5.08 -26.86
N GLY A 302 -1.89 4.49 -25.96
CA GLY A 302 -1.70 3.13 -25.48
C GLY A 302 -0.78 3.00 -24.25
N VAL A 303 -0.12 4.07 -23.78
CA VAL A 303 0.52 4.10 -22.45
C VAL A 303 -0.53 4.41 -21.40
N SER A 304 -0.68 3.52 -20.41
CA SER A 304 -1.70 3.62 -19.37
C SER A 304 -1.18 4.22 -18.05
N ALA A 305 0.13 4.11 -17.79
CA ALA A 305 0.75 4.71 -16.60
C ALA A 305 2.25 4.96 -16.82
N VAL A 306 2.76 6.04 -16.23
CA VAL A 306 4.19 6.33 -16.12
C VAL A 306 4.48 6.71 -14.68
N ALA A 307 5.21 5.86 -13.97
CA ALA A 307 5.64 6.14 -12.60
C ALA A 307 7.09 6.63 -12.58
N LEU A 308 7.30 7.74 -11.92
CA LEU A 308 8.62 8.39 -11.80
C LEU A 308 9.14 8.25 -10.37
N THR A 309 10.42 7.99 -10.28
CA THR A 309 11.20 8.19 -9.05
C THR A 309 12.35 9.14 -9.37
N ARG A 310 13.06 9.64 -8.37
CA ARG A 310 14.26 10.49 -8.58
C ARG A 310 15.29 9.84 -9.51
N THR A 311 15.36 8.50 -9.50
CA THR A 311 16.39 7.74 -10.22
C THR A 311 15.84 6.77 -11.26
N GLY A 312 14.53 6.76 -11.49
CA GLY A 312 13.92 5.78 -12.36
C GLY A 312 12.64 6.23 -13.05
N VAL A 313 12.35 5.57 -14.17
CA VAL A 313 11.09 5.72 -14.92
C VAL A 313 10.52 4.33 -15.19
N THR A 314 9.26 4.13 -14.79
CA THR A 314 8.51 2.89 -15.08
C THR A 314 7.31 3.22 -15.94
N VAL A 315 7.20 2.55 -17.09
CA VAL A 315 6.11 2.75 -18.06
C VAL A 315 5.26 1.49 -18.15
N THR A 316 3.95 1.65 -18.07
CA THR A 316 2.97 0.59 -18.32
C THR A 316 2.22 0.91 -19.60
N ALA A 317 2.26 -0.01 -20.55
CA ALA A 317 1.59 0.10 -21.85
C ALA A 317 0.44 -0.91 -21.97
N ALA A 318 -0.56 -0.61 -22.79
CA ALA A 318 -1.72 -1.47 -22.99
C ALA A 318 -1.37 -2.78 -23.71
N ASP A 319 -0.34 -2.75 -24.57
CA ASP A 319 0.08 -3.88 -25.38
C ASP A 319 1.60 -3.93 -25.56
N VAL A 320 2.08 -5.03 -26.15
CA VAL A 320 3.51 -5.30 -26.36
C VAL A 320 4.15 -4.34 -27.34
N ASP A 321 3.47 -3.98 -28.41
CA ASP A 321 4.02 -3.08 -29.44
C ASP A 321 4.21 -1.67 -28.89
N THR A 322 3.23 -1.19 -28.15
CA THR A 322 3.33 0.09 -27.41
C THR A 322 4.46 0.08 -26.40
N ALA A 323 4.62 -1.02 -25.63
CA ALA A 323 5.70 -1.18 -24.68
C ALA A 323 7.08 -1.10 -25.37
N LEU A 324 7.28 -1.83 -26.46
CA LEU A 324 8.51 -1.79 -27.24
C LEU A 324 8.79 -0.40 -27.80
N ALA A 325 7.79 0.26 -28.37
CA ALA A 325 7.92 1.60 -28.91
C ALA A 325 8.26 2.63 -27.82
N ALA A 326 7.73 2.48 -26.60
CA ALA A 326 8.08 3.31 -25.46
C ALA A 326 9.53 3.06 -25.00
N ALA A 327 9.97 1.80 -24.89
CA ALA A 327 11.34 1.45 -24.53
C ALA A 327 12.36 1.99 -25.52
N GLU A 328 12.10 1.89 -26.82
CA GLU A 328 12.95 2.42 -27.88
C GLU A 328 13.05 3.95 -27.85
N ALA A 329 11.93 4.62 -27.60
CA ALA A 329 11.93 6.08 -27.49
C ALA A 329 12.71 6.57 -26.26
N LEU A 330 12.52 5.91 -25.12
CA LEU A 330 13.31 6.20 -23.91
C LEU A 330 14.80 5.96 -24.14
N ALA A 331 15.19 4.87 -24.81
CA ALA A 331 16.58 4.62 -25.16
C ALA A 331 17.15 5.69 -26.09
N ALA A 332 16.38 6.11 -27.11
CA ALA A 332 16.78 7.17 -28.06
C ALA A 332 16.89 8.55 -27.40
N ALA A 333 16.15 8.79 -26.33
CA ALA A 333 16.20 10.04 -25.56
C ALA A 333 17.51 10.22 -24.78
N SER A 334 18.37 9.20 -24.74
CA SER A 334 19.67 9.23 -24.06
C SER A 334 19.56 9.75 -22.63
N PRO A 335 18.94 8.98 -21.71
CA PRO A 335 18.75 9.38 -20.33
C PRO A 335 20.08 9.74 -19.64
N VAL A 336 20.04 10.78 -18.81
CA VAL A 336 21.21 11.27 -18.05
C VAL A 336 20.95 11.15 -16.53
N ALA A 337 22.00 11.31 -15.76
CA ALA A 337 21.87 11.33 -14.30
C ALA A 337 20.88 12.44 -13.85
N PRO A 338 20.08 12.22 -12.80
CA PRO A 338 20.15 11.11 -11.85
C PRO A 338 19.43 9.82 -12.29
N VAL A 339 18.67 9.80 -13.40
CA VAL A 339 17.91 8.61 -13.82
C VAL A 339 18.88 7.49 -14.23
N ARG A 340 18.79 6.37 -13.52
CA ARG A 340 19.66 5.19 -13.70
C ARG A 340 18.90 3.98 -14.21
N THR A 341 17.63 3.85 -13.81
CA THR A 341 16.83 2.65 -14.08
C THR A 341 15.59 2.98 -14.91
N LEU A 342 15.39 2.20 -15.95
CA LEU A 342 14.23 2.31 -16.82
C LEU A 342 13.53 0.95 -16.91
N SER A 343 12.20 0.95 -16.78
CA SER A 343 11.36 -0.24 -16.84
C SER A 343 10.14 0.03 -17.71
N VAL A 344 9.87 -0.83 -18.67
CA VAL A 344 8.73 -0.70 -19.56
C VAL A 344 8.03 -2.06 -19.66
N GLY A 345 6.74 -2.11 -19.32
CA GLY A 345 5.96 -3.34 -19.33
C GLY A 345 4.62 -3.19 -20.05
N SER A 346 4.07 -4.29 -20.58
CA SER A 346 2.71 -4.33 -21.09
C SER A 346 1.70 -4.64 -19.99
N SER A 347 0.52 -3.98 -19.98
CA SER A 347 -0.45 -3.98 -18.88
C SER A 347 -1.14 -5.32 -18.63
N ALA A 348 -1.14 -6.24 -19.60
CA ALA A 348 -1.60 -7.61 -19.37
C ALA A 348 -0.83 -8.29 -18.21
N ALA A 349 0.38 -7.77 -17.87
CA ALA A 349 1.20 -8.23 -16.75
C ALA A 349 0.87 -7.57 -15.40
N ALA A 350 0.34 -6.35 -15.40
CA ALA A 350 0.20 -5.56 -14.18
C ALA A 350 -1.12 -5.81 -13.43
N ALA A 351 -2.20 -6.07 -14.14
CA ALA A 351 -3.53 -6.22 -13.54
C ALA A 351 -3.80 -7.60 -12.93
N ALA A 352 -3.03 -8.64 -13.31
CA ALA A 352 -3.31 -10.02 -12.92
C ALA A 352 -2.35 -10.59 -11.86
N GLY A 353 -1.30 -9.85 -11.46
CA GLY A 353 -0.22 -10.45 -10.66
C GLY A 353 0.52 -11.58 -11.40
N ASP A 354 0.10 -11.87 -12.62
CA ASP A 354 0.63 -12.91 -13.49
C ASP A 354 1.51 -12.26 -14.55
N HIS A 355 2.72 -12.74 -14.69
CA HIS A 355 3.71 -12.24 -15.65
C HIS A 355 3.38 -12.64 -17.09
N GLN A 356 2.21 -12.25 -17.61
CA GLN A 356 1.71 -12.68 -18.92
C GLN A 356 2.10 -11.77 -20.09
N GLY A 357 2.93 -10.76 -19.86
CA GLY A 357 3.29 -9.78 -20.88
C GLY A 357 4.78 -9.69 -21.15
N LEU A 358 5.17 -8.58 -21.79
CA LEU A 358 6.57 -8.20 -22.00
C LEU A 358 7.03 -7.23 -20.95
N LEU A 359 8.23 -7.47 -20.39
CA LEU A 359 8.93 -6.54 -19.52
C LEU A 359 10.33 -6.26 -20.07
N VAL A 360 10.63 -4.98 -20.31
CA VAL A 360 11.93 -4.49 -20.76
C VAL A 360 12.51 -3.62 -19.64
N GLN A 361 13.66 -3.96 -19.14
CA GLN A 361 14.34 -3.21 -18.09
C GLN A 361 15.79 -2.98 -18.42
N GLY A 362 16.39 -1.94 -17.84
CA GLY A 362 17.82 -1.73 -17.97
C GLY A 362 18.27 -0.42 -17.34
N SER A 363 19.60 -0.30 -17.23
CA SER A 363 20.19 1.01 -16.99
C SER A 363 20.00 1.92 -18.20
N ALA A 364 20.13 3.21 -17.99
CA ALA A 364 19.89 4.22 -19.01
C ALA A 364 20.69 3.98 -20.32
N ASP A 365 21.91 3.48 -20.20
CA ASP A 365 22.79 3.15 -21.32
C ASP A 365 22.50 1.79 -21.96
N ARG A 366 21.73 0.90 -21.31
CA ARG A 366 21.47 -0.47 -21.73
C ARG A 366 20.04 -0.74 -22.19
N LEU A 367 19.12 0.20 -21.97
CA LEU A 367 17.71 0.00 -22.32
C LEU A 367 17.52 -0.35 -23.81
N GLY A 368 18.28 0.26 -24.69
CA GLY A 368 18.23 -0.03 -26.13
C GLY A 368 18.61 -1.48 -26.47
N ALA A 369 19.63 -2.01 -25.80
CA ALA A 369 20.00 -3.41 -25.93
C ALA A 369 18.91 -4.35 -25.39
N SER A 370 18.33 -4.00 -24.23
CA SER A 370 17.20 -4.74 -23.66
C SER A 370 15.99 -4.75 -24.59
N ALA A 371 15.65 -3.60 -25.21
CA ALA A 371 14.54 -3.49 -26.15
C ALA A 371 14.78 -4.31 -27.43
N ALA A 372 16.00 -4.32 -27.95
CA ALA A 372 16.38 -5.12 -29.12
C ALA A 372 16.23 -6.64 -28.88
N VAL A 373 16.60 -7.11 -27.67
CA VAL A 373 16.39 -8.50 -27.26
C VAL A 373 14.91 -8.78 -27.03
N ALA A 374 14.21 -7.89 -26.34
CA ALA A 374 12.78 -8.01 -26.03
C ALA A 374 11.95 -8.14 -27.30
N ARG A 375 12.27 -7.39 -28.37
CA ARG A 375 11.61 -7.53 -29.67
C ARG A 375 11.71 -8.93 -30.25
N ARG A 376 12.78 -9.64 -30.01
CA ARG A 376 12.95 -11.04 -30.47
C ARG A 376 12.23 -12.03 -29.57
N LEU A 377 11.94 -11.65 -28.34
CA LEU A 377 11.22 -12.48 -27.38
C LEU A 377 9.69 -12.36 -27.49
N THR A 378 9.15 -11.47 -28.32
CA THR A 378 7.69 -11.27 -28.44
C THR A 378 6.94 -12.53 -28.88
N ALA A 379 7.57 -13.44 -29.62
CA ALA A 379 7.01 -14.72 -29.99
C ALA A 379 6.94 -15.74 -28.83
N PHE A 380 7.57 -15.44 -27.69
CA PHE A 380 7.72 -16.35 -26.55
C PHE A 380 7.22 -15.69 -25.25
N LEU A 381 6.07 -15.04 -25.32
CA LEU A 381 5.49 -14.39 -24.14
C LEU A 381 4.89 -15.42 -23.17
N PRO A 382 4.92 -15.15 -21.86
CA PRO A 382 5.52 -13.97 -21.21
C PRO A 382 7.04 -13.96 -21.30
N ALA A 383 7.62 -12.77 -21.47
CA ALA A 383 9.05 -12.60 -21.63
C ALA A 383 9.57 -11.34 -20.90
N ARG A 384 10.83 -11.43 -20.46
CA ARG A 384 11.54 -10.32 -19.82
C ARG A 384 12.96 -10.22 -20.40
N ALA A 385 13.37 -9.00 -20.71
CA ALA A 385 14.76 -8.67 -21.01
C ALA A 385 15.24 -7.56 -20.06
N SER A 386 16.27 -7.86 -19.27
CA SER A 386 16.81 -6.94 -18.26
C SER A 386 18.32 -6.85 -18.41
N PHE A 387 18.84 -5.68 -18.80
CA PHE A 387 20.26 -5.43 -18.96
C PHE A 387 20.64 -4.21 -18.12
N PHE A 388 21.51 -4.41 -17.14
CA PHE A 388 22.00 -3.36 -16.27
C PHE A 388 23.50 -3.20 -16.46
N GLY A 389 23.99 -1.97 -16.46
CA GLY A 389 25.42 -1.67 -16.35
C GLY A 389 25.94 -1.99 -14.94
N ALA A 390 27.24 -2.13 -14.80
CA ALA A 390 27.85 -2.17 -13.47
C ALA A 390 27.57 -0.85 -12.76
N ASP A 391 26.98 -0.91 -11.56
CA ASP A 391 26.78 0.30 -10.73
C ASP A 391 28.18 0.75 -10.23
N PRO A 392 28.67 1.92 -10.62
CA PRO A 392 29.95 2.42 -10.12
C PRO A 392 29.91 2.72 -8.60
N SER A 393 28.72 2.70 -7.97
CA SER A 393 28.56 2.85 -6.51
C SER A 393 28.75 1.56 -5.73
N ASP A 394 28.74 0.40 -6.39
CA ASP A 394 29.16 -0.88 -5.78
C ASP A 394 30.69 -0.87 -5.65
N GLY A 395 31.19 -0.04 -4.73
CA GLY A 395 32.57 -0.07 -4.29
C GLY A 395 32.94 -1.52 -3.89
N PRO A 396 34.17 -1.97 -4.11
CA PRO A 396 34.56 -3.33 -3.82
C PRO A 396 34.25 -3.63 -2.33
N SER A 397 33.29 -4.54 -2.12
CA SER A 397 33.06 -5.07 -0.78
C SER A 397 34.38 -5.61 -0.25
N PRO A 398 34.88 -5.17 0.93
CA PRO A 398 36.24 -5.48 1.40
C PRO A 398 36.50 -6.95 1.70
N SER A 399 35.58 -7.86 1.36
CA SER A 399 35.64 -9.28 1.67
C SER A 399 35.70 -10.22 0.46
N THR A 400 35.79 -9.73 -0.78
CA THR A 400 35.88 -10.62 -1.97
C THR A 400 37.16 -10.34 -2.78
N PRO A 401 37.97 -11.36 -3.10
CA PRO A 401 39.18 -11.16 -3.89
C PRO A 401 38.83 -10.71 -5.32
N THR A 402 39.38 -9.58 -5.68
CA THR A 402 39.31 -8.88 -6.93
C THR A 402 39.60 -9.75 -8.14
N SER A 403 38.57 -10.17 -8.87
CA SER A 403 38.66 -10.37 -10.31
C SER A 403 38.03 -9.16 -11.00
N PRO A 404 38.74 -8.48 -11.90
CA PRO A 404 38.21 -7.33 -12.63
C PRO A 404 37.35 -7.80 -13.81
N THR A 405 36.25 -8.46 -13.54
CA THR A 405 35.23 -8.74 -14.53
C THR A 405 34.06 -7.83 -14.25
N THR A 406 33.92 -6.82 -15.05
CA THR A 406 32.74 -5.96 -15.14
C THR A 406 31.54 -6.86 -15.47
N THR A 407 30.93 -7.45 -14.47
CA THR A 407 29.75 -8.32 -14.62
C THR A 407 28.58 -7.40 -14.92
N THR A 408 28.26 -7.26 -16.20
CA THR A 408 26.96 -6.75 -16.63
C THR A 408 25.90 -7.72 -16.13
N ASN A 409 25.01 -7.30 -15.24
CA ASN A 409 23.88 -8.09 -14.80
C ASN A 409 22.83 -8.09 -15.93
N ALA A 410 23.03 -8.95 -16.90
CA ALA A 410 22.10 -9.16 -18.00
C ALA A 410 21.28 -10.41 -17.75
N SER A 411 19.97 -10.33 -17.89
CA SER A 411 19.09 -11.49 -17.81
C SER A 411 17.98 -11.43 -18.82
N ILE A 412 17.62 -12.59 -19.38
CA ILE A 412 16.40 -12.79 -20.14
C ILE A 412 15.58 -13.92 -19.53
N SER A 413 14.26 -13.79 -19.64
CA SER A 413 13.32 -14.86 -19.29
C SER A 413 12.29 -14.98 -20.38
N ALA A 414 11.91 -16.20 -20.74
CA ALA A 414 10.84 -16.47 -21.70
C ALA A 414 10.10 -17.74 -21.34
N THR A 415 8.81 -17.79 -21.67
CA THR A 415 7.98 -18.97 -21.52
C THR A 415 7.67 -19.55 -22.89
N LEU A 416 8.14 -20.77 -23.15
CA LEU A 416 7.85 -21.50 -24.37
C LEU A 416 6.54 -22.27 -24.22
N GLN A 417 5.83 -22.50 -25.33
CA GLN A 417 4.62 -23.32 -25.31
C GLN A 417 4.99 -24.82 -25.20
N ARG A 418 6.06 -25.23 -25.85
CA ARG A 418 6.55 -26.62 -25.86
C ARG A 418 8.07 -26.64 -25.90
N ILE A 419 8.66 -27.78 -25.52
CA ILE A 419 10.11 -27.98 -25.58
C ILE A 419 10.63 -27.93 -27.03
N ASP A 420 9.80 -28.28 -28.00
CA ASP A 420 10.11 -28.21 -29.43
C ASP A 420 10.32 -26.77 -29.95
N ASP A 421 9.92 -25.77 -29.17
CA ASP A 421 10.13 -24.34 -29.51
C ASP A 421 11.56 -23.85 -29.15
N VAL A 422 12.35 -24.66 -28.44
CA VAL A 422 13.72 -24.33 -28.03
C VAL A 422 14.63 -23.92 -29.18
N PRO A 423 14.68 -24.63 -30.33
CA PRO A 423 15.54 -24.19 -31.43
C PRO A 423 15.17 -22.80 -31.98
N ALA A 424 13.88 -22.50 -32.10
CA ALA A 424 13.41 -21.19 -32.56
C ALA A 424 13.77 -20.09 -31.56
N PHE A 425 13.60 -20.35 -30.28
CA PHE A 425 14.02 -19.44 -29.20
C PHE A 425 15.52 -19.15 -29.28
N VAL A 426 16.35 -20.19 -29.34
CA VAL A 426 17.81 -20.03 -29.42
C VAL A 426 18.23 -19.26 -30.66
N GLN A 427 17.65 -19.57 -31.82
CA GLN A 427 17.90 -18.84 -33.06
C GLN A 427 17.55 -17.35 -32.94
N ALA A 428 16.48 -17.03 -32.23
CA ALA A 428 16.04 -15.64 -32.03
C ALA A 428 17.03 -14.86 -31.16
N VAL A 429 17.51 -15.44 -30.06
CA VAL A 429 18.25 -14.67 -29.03
C VAL A 429 19.77 -14.79 -29.11
N ARG A 430 20.33 -15.90 -29.62
CA ARG A 430 21.78 -16.14 -29.71
C ARG A 430 22.56 -14.99 -30.37
N PRO A 431 22.08 -14.35 -31.47
CA PRO A 431 22.84 -13.29 -32.13
C PRO A 431 22.96 -11.98 -31.34
N VAL A 432 22.17 -11.81 -30.27
CA VAL A 432 22.03 -10.51 -29.59
C VAL A 432 22.36 -10.55 -28.11
N LEU A 433 22.60 -11.74 -27.53
CA LEU A 433 22.91 -11.84 -26.12
C LEU A 433 24.40 -11.60 -25.85
N PRO A 434 24.73 -10.67 -24.95
CA PRO A 434 26.12 -10.49 -24.51
C PRO A 434 26.54 -11.59 -23.54
N ASP A 435 27.84 -11.84 -23.47
CA ASP A 435 28.44 -12.72 -22.45
C ASP A 435 28.07 -12.24 -21.03
N GLY A 436 27.94 -13.17 -20.12
CA GLY A 436 27.50 -12.93 -18.74
C GLY A 436 25.97 -12.94 -18.57
N THR A 437 25.21 -13.07 -19.68
CA THR A 437 23.72 -13.09 -19.58
C THR A 437 23.22 -14.35 -18.90
N THR A 438 22.34 -14.18 -17.91
CA THR A 438 21.54 -15.28 -17.36
C THR A 438 20.31 -15.49 -18.25
N VAL A 439 20.14 -16.73 -18.71
CA VAL A 439 19.01 -17.15 -19.55
C VAL A 439 18.08 -18.03 -18.73
N GLN A 440 16.84 -17.61 -18.57
CA GLN A 440 15.78 -18.36 -17.90
C GLN A 440 14.73 -18.78 -18.93
N VAL A 441 14.39 -20.05 -18.96
CA VAL A 441 13.36 -20.57 -19.88
C VAL A 441 12.39 -21.44 -19.09
N GLY A 442 11.09 -21.19 -19.29
CA GLY A 442 10.01 -21.98 -18.71
C GLY A 442 9.11 -22.59 -19.80
N ILE A 443 8.27 -23.54 -19.42
CA ILE A 443 7.21 -24.10 -20.27
C ILE A 443 5.85 -23.70 -19.74
N ALA A 444 4.97 -23.22 -20.60
CA ALA A 444 3.60 -22.83 -20.25
C ALA A 444 2.80 -24.02 -19.68
N GLY A 445 1.94 -23.72 -18.70
CA GLY A 445 1.03 -24.73 -18.12
C GLY A 445 1.66 -25.72 -17.14
N GLN A 446 2.96 -25.64 -16.86
CA GLN A 446 3.61 -26.44 -15.83
C GLN A 446 3.65 -25.66 -14.49
N LEU A 447 2.94 -26.14 -13.48
CA LEU A 447 2.95 -25.63 -12.11
C LEU A 447 3.65 -26.66 -11.19
N PRO A 448 4.60 -26.22 -10.31
CA PRO A 448 5.21 -24.87 -10.28
C PRO A 448 6.04 -24.63 -11.53
N LEU A 449 6.16 -23.36 -11.93
CA LEU A 449 6.92 -22.94 -13.12
C LEU A 449 8.31 -23.56 -13.10
N GLN A 450 8.50 -24.61 -13.92
CA GLN A 450 9.78 -25.27 -14.06
C GLN A 450 10.65 -24.41 -15.00
N THR A 451 11.47 -23.53 -14.42
CA THR A 451 12.39 -22.68 -15.18
C THR A 451 13.78 -23.29 -15.20
N ALA A 452 14.33 -23.50 -16.37
CA ALA A 452 15.73 -23.77 -16.56
C ALA A 452 16.52 -22.46 -16.47
N GLN A 453 17.61 -22.43 -15.69
CA GLN A 453 18.51 -21.30 -15.58
C GLN A 453 19.89 -21.68 -16.10
N LEU A 454 20.39 -20.89 -17.04
CA LEU A 454 21.67 -21.06 -17.68
C LEU A 454 22.42 -19.73 -17.69
N THR A 455 23.74 -19.78 -17.73
CA THR A 455 24.60 -18.60 -17.87
C THR A 455 25.41 -18.69 -19.16
N LEU A 456 25.41 -17.61 -19.94
CA LEU A 456 26.24 -17.47 -21.14
C LEU A 456 27.66 -17.03 -20.75
N ARG A 457 28.67 -17.88 -21.10
CA ARG A 457 30.08 -17.58 -20.86
C ARG A 457 30.89 -17.99 -22.05
N ASP A 458 31.76 -17.13 -22.54
CA ASP A 458 32.62 -17.36 -23.70
C ASP A 458 31.83 -17.90 -24.92
N GLY A 459 30.65 -17.35 -25.16
CA GLY A 459 29.76 -17.74 -26.24
C GLY A 459 29.05 -19.07 -26.03
N ARG A 460 29.20 -19.74 -24.87
CA ARG A 460 28.59 -21.04 -24.54
C ARG A 460 27.59 -20.91 -23.37
N LEU A 461 26.46 -21.61 -23.46
CA LEU A 461 25.55 -21.73 -22.34
C LEU A 461 25.98 -22.87 -21.42
N THR A 462 26.08 -22.55 -20.13
CA THR A 462 26.33 -23.49 -19.05
C THR A 462 25.12 -23.55 -18.13
N ILE A 463 24.77 -24.77 -17.69
CA ILE A 463 23.66 -24.96 -16.77
C ILE A 463 24.13 -24.57 -15.37
N ASP A 464 23.44 -23.61 -14.77
CA ASP A 464 23.65 -23.28 -13.37
C ASP A 464 23.02 -24.36 -12.51
N ARG A 465 23.85 -25.12 -11.79
CA ARG A 465 23.35 -26.17 -10.90
C ARG A 465 22.57 -25.54 -9.75
N PRO A 466 21.27 -25.81 -9.60
CA PRO A 466 20.57 -25.39 -8.42
C PRO A 466 21.16 -26.07 -7.19
N ARG A 467 21.37 -25.30 -6.11
CA ARG A 467 21.59 -25.89 -4.79
C ARG A 467 20.38 -26.79 -4.50
N ALA A 468 20.63 -28.08 -4.45
CA ALA A 468 19.81 -29.20 -4.02
C ALA A 468 18.36 -28.85 -3.60
N VAL A 469 17.39 -29.03 -4.52
CA VAL A 469 16.03 -29.41 -4.17
C VAL A 469 15.73 -30.68 -4.96
N ALA A 470 15.74 -31.78 -4.24
CA ALA A 470 15.45 -33.11 -4.79
C ALA A 470 13.96 -33.20 -5.17
N THR A 471 13.69 -33.97 -6.20
CA THR A 471 12.54 -34.81 -6.48
C THR A 471 11.58 -34.52 -7.65
N ASP A 472 11.66 -33.38 -8.40
CA ASP A 472 10.85 -33.29 -9.63
C ASP A 472 11.63 -32.86 -10.89
N ASP A 473 12.85 -33.30 -11.00
CA ASP A 473 13.88 -32.67 -11.80
C ASP A 473 13.95 -33.09 -13.29
N ASP A 474 13.25 -34.12 -13.73
CA ASP A 474 13.49 -34.64 -15.09
C ASP A 474 13.06 -33.65 -16.20
N ALA A 475 11.97 -32.92 -16.04
CA ALA A 475 11.50 -32.02 -17.07
C ALA A 475 12.34 -30.71 -17.14
N ARG A 476 12.75 -30.20 -15.98
CA ARG A 476 13.61 -29.01 -15.85
C ARG A 476 15.02 -29.27 -16.38
N VAL A 477 15.57 -30.43 -16.05
CA VAL A 477 16.87 -30.86 -16.56
C VAL A 477 16.82 -31.09 -18.08
N ARG A 478 15.79 -31.76 -18.59
CA ARG A 478 15.61 -31.95 -20.04
C ARG A 478 15.49 -30.61 -20.77
N LEU A 479 14.75 -29.63 -20.22
CA LEU A 479 14.63 -28.30 -20.81
C LEU A 479 15.97 -27.56 -20.83
N ALA A 480 16.72 -27.59 -19.72
CA ALA A 480 18.03 -26.96 -19.63
C ALA A 480 19.04 -27.59 -20.61
N GLU A 481 19.02 -28.93 -20.74
CA GLU A 481 19.86 -29.65 -21.71
C GLU A 481 19.47 -29.31 -23.14
N ALA A 482 18.19 -29.32 -23.48
CA ALA A 482 17.71 -28.95 -24.81
C ALA A 482 18.16 -27.54 -25.20
N VAL A 483 18.03 -26.55 -24.29
CA VAL A 483 18.46 -25.15 -24.54
C VAL A 483 19.98 -25.11 -24.72
N ARG A 484 20.78 -25.80 -23.85
CA ARG A 484 22.23 -25.85 -23.95
C ARG A 484 22.69 -26.49 -25.25
N GLU A 485 22.10 -27.63 -25.63
CA GLU A 485 22.45 -28.37 -26.86
C GLU A 485 22.11 -27.52 -28.11
N ALA A 486 20.93 -26.94 -28.20
CA ALA A 486 20.55 -26.07 -29.30
C ALA A 486 21.45 -24.83 -29.41
N TRP A 487 21.99 -24.33 -28.28
CA TRP A 487 22.88 -23.15 -28.28
C TRP A 487 24.30 -23.53 -28.72
N ASN A 488 24.85 -24.63 -28.17
CA ASN A 488 26.25 -24.96 -28.32
C ASN A 488 26.54 -25.83 -29.58
N GLY A 489 25.49 -26.39 -30.18
CA GLY A 489 25.55 -27.16 -31.44
C GLY A 489 25.48 -26.21 -32.62
#